data_8c5b0aa59949d97caf6079edfcfe10b0
#
_entry.id   8c5b0aa59949d97caf6079edfcfe10b0
#
_cell.length_a   1.000
_cell.length_b   1.000
_cell.length_c   1.000
_cell.angle_alpha   90.00
_cell.angle_beta   90.00
_cell.angle_gamma   90.00
#
_symmetry.space_group_name_H-M   'P 1'
#
loop_
_entity.id
_entity.type
_entity.pdbx_description
1 polymer ?
#
loop_
_entity_poly.entity_id
_entity_poly.type
_entity_poly.pdbx_seq_one_letter_code
_entity_poly.pdbx_strand_id
1 'polypeptide(L)'
;DSLVQITSLSASVVRGSTEQDTYLRIQYTPKLSAQGKETLREAKGRYELRRADSTILFSAPIRIAIYADGKAHTSQFRLNAAVPAQAELLRMATLEGLQSSISVTSVQLQDGTQLELKDSLTN
;
A
#
# COMPACT_ATOMS: atom_id res chain seq x y z
N ASP A 1 3.54 15.04 13.47
CA ASP A 1 2.67 14.72 13.12
C ASP A 1 2.13 14.49 11.78
N SER A 2 1.70 13.30 11.47
CA SER A 2 1.23 12.86 10.18
C SER A 2 -0.14 13.42 9.91
N LEU A 3 -0.36 13.83 8.67
CA LEU A 3 -1.68 14.23 8.22
C LEU A 3 -2.56 13.02 7.96
N VAL A 4 -1.95 11.88 7.64
CA VAL A 4 -2.67 10.64 7.37
C VAL A 4 -1.86 9.47 7.88
N GLN A 5 -2.55 8.48 8.45
CA GLN A 5 -1.94 7.24 8.94
C GLN A 5 -2.69 6.06 8.37
N ILE A 6 -2.01 4.93 8.29
CA ILE A 6 -2.64 3.67 7.90
C ILE A 6 -2.82 2.86 9.18
N THR A 7 -4.06 2.60 9.56
CA THR A 7 -4.36 1.97 10.85
C THR A 7 -4.59 0.47 10.78
N SER A 8 -4.84 -0.06 9.60
CA SER A 8 -4.92 -1.51 9.40
C SER A 8 -4.45 -1.83 8.00
N LEU A 9 -3.92 -3.03 7.82
CA LEU A 9 -3.39 -3.43 6.52
C LEU A 9 -3.36 -4.95 6.45
N SER A 10 -3.94 -5.50 5.39
CA SER A 10 -3.88 -6.93 5.12
C SER A 10 -3.67 -7.16 3.65
N ALA A 11 -3.16 -8.34 3.30
CA ALA A 11 -2.88 -8.68 1.92
C ALA A 11 -3.30 -10.12 1.65
N SER A 12 -3.75 -10.38 0.42
CA SER A 12 -4.11 -11.72 -0.02
C SER A 12 -3.89 -11.82 -1.53
N VAL A 13 -3.75 -13.06 -2.01
CA VAL A 13 -3.65 -13.31 -3.45
C VAL A 13 -5.02 -13.75 -3.92
N VAL A 14 -5.53 -13.09 -4.94
CA VAL A 14 -6.82 -13.40 -5.55
C VAL A 14 -6.55 -14.03 -6.89
N ARG A 15 -6.91 -15.29 -7.04
CA ARG A 15 -6.61 -16.06 -8.25
C ARG A 15 -7.82 -16.11 -9.15
N GLY A 16 -7.60 -15.75 -10.42
CA GLY A 16 -8.62 -15.92 -11.44
C GLY A 16 -8.47 -17.25 -12.14
N SER A 17 -8.99 -17.33 -13.35
CA SER A 17 -8.96 -18.56 -14.12
C SER A 17 -7.59 -18.85 -14.72
N THR A 18 -6.73 -17.83 -14.83
CA THR A 18 -5.37 -17.99 -15.37
C THR A 18 -4.40 -17.22 -14.50
N GLU A 19 -3.11 -17.46 -14.69
CA GLU A 19 -2.08 -16.72 -13.98
C GLU A 19 -2.16 -15.23 -14.29
N GLN A 20 -2.54 -14.86 -15.51
CA GLN A 20 -2.64 -13.47 -15.88
C GLN A 20 -3.77 -12.75 -15.15
N ASP A 21 -4.71 -13.50 -14.59
CA ASP A 21 -5.82 -12.96 -13.83
C ASP A 21 -5.59 -13.05 -12.33
N THR A 22 -4.35 -13.10 -11.90
CA THR A 22 -4.03 -13.22 -10.48
C THR A 22 -3.56 -11.87 -9.97
N TYR A 23 -4.11 -11.47 -8.83
CA TYR A 23 -3.86 -10.15 -8.26
C TYR A 23 -3.42 -10.26 -6.82
N LEU A 24 -2.56 -9.34 -6.41
CA LEU A 24 -2.29 -9.10 -5.00
C LEU A 24 -3.29 -8.06 -4.55
N ARG A 25 -4.16 -8.45 -3.62
CA ARG A 25 -5.17 -7.54 -3.08
C ARG A 25 -4.74 -7.07 -1.72
N ILE A 26 -4.74 -5.75 -1.51
CA ILE A 26 -4.49 -5.20 -0.19
C ILE A 26 -5.74 -4.48 0.29
N GLN A 27 -5.95 -4.50 1.59
CA GLN A 27 -7.03 -3.78 2.22
C GLN A 27 -6.43 -2.98 3.36
N TYR A 28 -6.68 -1.70 3.38
CA TYR A 28 -6.12 -0.83 4.40
C TYR A 28 -7.13 0.23 4.81
N THR A 29 -6.93 0.81 5.99
CA THR A 29 -7.80 1.84 6.52
C THR A 29 -6.98 3.11 6.70
N PRO A 30 -7.22 4.15 5.90
CA PRO A 30 -6.57 5.45 6.12
C PRO A 30 -7.26 6.18 7.25
N LYS A 31 -6.51 6.98 7.98
CA LYS A 31 -7.07 7.80 9.06
C LYS A 31 -6.43 9.17 8.99
N LEU A 32 -7.25 10.18 8.75
CA LEU A 32 -6.77 11.56 8.68
C LEU A 32 -6.77 12.19 10.06
N SER A 33 -5.74 13.00 10.33
CA SER A 33 -5.75 13.85 11.52
C SER A 33 -6.73 15.00 11.29
N ALA A 34 -7.02 15.76 12.35
CA ALA A 34 -7.90 16.92 12.20
C ALA A 34 -7.33 17.89 11.17
N GLN A 35 -6.01 18.12 11.22
CA GLN A 35 -5.36 18.98 10.24
C GLN A 35 -5.40 18.40 8.85
N GLY A 36 -5.25 17.07 8.75
CA GLY A 36 -5.33 16.39 7.46
C GLY A 36 -6.67 16.55 6.81
N LYS A 37 -7.74 16.47 7.60
CA LYS A 37 -9.09 16.66 7.06
C LYS A 37 -9.27 18.04 6.45
N GLU A 38 -8.62 19.04 7.03
CA GLU A 38 -8.77 20.42 6.59
C GLU A 38 -7.86 20.77 5.43
N THR A 39 -6.67 20.18 5.35
CA THR A 39 -5.66 20.69 4.44
C THR A 39 -5.24 19.70 3.35
N LEU A 40 -5.51 18.42 3.52
CA LEU A 40 -4.97 17.40 2.60
C LEU A 40 -5.84 17.29 1.37
N ARG A 41 -5.20 17.33 0.19
CA ARG A 41 -5.88 17.14 -1.07
C ARG A 41 -5.57 15.77 -1.67
N GLU A 42 -4.32 15.31 -1.53
CA GLU A 42 -3.90 14.06 -2.11
C GLU A 42 -2.74 13.50 -1.29
N ALA A 43 -2.66 12.19 -1.17
CA ALA A 43 -1.53 11.54 -0.53
C ALA A 43 -1.10 10.37 -1.39
N LYS A 44 0.21 10.22 -1.56
CA LYS A 44 0.79 9.12 -2.31
C LYS A 44 1.74 8.35 -1.41
N GLY A 45 1.90 7.09 -1.72
CA GLY A 45 2.77 6.25 -0.92
C GLY A 45 3.31 5.08 -1.71
N ARG A 46 3.89 4.16 -0.99
CA ARG A 46 4.43 2.94 -1.56
C ARG A 46 4.01 1.76 -0.70
N TYR A 47 3.47 0.75 -1.35
CA TYR A 47 3.16 -0.51 -0.71
C TYR A 47 4.33 -1.46 -0.91
N GLU A 48 4.71 -2.18 0.15
CA GLU A 48 5.75 -3.20 0.07
C GLU A 48 5.32 -4.45 0.80
N LEU A 49 5.64 -5.59 0.21
CA LEU A 49 5.41 -6.90 0.82
C LEU A 49 6.78 -7.56 0.97
N ARG A 50 7.13 -7.94 2.20
CA ARG A 50 8.47 -8.43 2.53
C ARG A 50 8.41 -9.76 3.24
N ARG A 51 9.50 -10.53 3.08
CA ARG A 51 9.73 -11.69 3.92
C ARG A 51 10.18 -11.27 5.32
N ALA A 52 10.21 -12.21 6.24
CA ALA A 52 10.67 -11.94 7.59
C ALA A 52 12.11 -11.41 7.63
N ASP A 53 12.94 -11.76 6.63
CA ASP A 53 14.30 -11.27 6.54
C ASP A 53 14.40 -9.93 5.82
N SER A 54 13.27 -9.28 5.58
CA SER A 54 13.15 -7.96 4.94
C SER A 54 13.37 -7.96 3.43
N THR A 55 13.50 -9.13 2.81
CA THR A 55 13.58 -9.20 1.35
C THR A 55 12.25 -8.76 0.74
N ILE A 56 12.29 -7.85 -0.22
CA ILE A 56 11.08 -7.34 -0.86
C ILE A 56 10.60 -8.32 -1.92
N LEU A 57 9.37 -8.78 -1.79
CA LEU A 57 8.73 -9.64 -2.79
C LEU A 57 7.90 -8.83 -3.78
N PHE A 58 7.35 -7.72 -3.34
CA PHE A 58 6.51 -6.88 -4.18
C PHE A 58 6.59 -5.45 -3.66
N SER A 59 6.65 -4.49 -4.58
CA SER A 59 6.66 -3.08 -4.23
C SER A 59 5.96 -2.31 -5.35
N ALA A 60 5.11 -1.37 -4.97
CA ALA A 60 4.38 -0.57 -5.96
C ALA A 60 4.00 0.77 -5.36
N PRO A 61 3.98 1.83 -6.20
CA PRO A 61 3.43 3.10 -5.74
C PRO A 61 1.92 2.99 -5.61
N ILE A 62 1.35 3.72 -4.65
CA ILE A 62 -0.09 3.76 -4.52
C ILE A 62 -0.53 5.18 -4.21
N ARG A 63 -1.79 5.46 -4.56
CA ARG A 63 -2.46 6.69 -4.13
C ARG A 63 -3.29 6.32 -2.89
N ILE A 64 -3.05 7.03 -1.79
CA ILE A 64 -3.77 6.75 -0.55
C ILE A 64 -5.21 7.23 -0.70
N ALA A 65 -6.17 6.39 -0.34
CA ALA A 65 -7.59 6.70 -0.50
C ALA A 65 -8.06 7.59 0.66
N ILE A 66 -7.67 8.85 0.65
CA ILE A 66 -7.98 9.75 1.76
C ILE A 66 -9.48 10.00 1.90
N TYR A 67 -10.24 9.82 0.79
CA TYR A 67 -11.70 9.97 0.84
C TYR A 67 -12.35 8.85 1.66
N ALA A 68 -11.63 7.78 1.94
CA ALA A 68 -12.14 6.67 2.73
C ALA A 68 -11.71 6.76 4.20
N ASP A 69 -11.49 7.96 4.70
CA ASP A 69 -11.03 8.20 6.07
C ASP A 69 -11.84 7.37 7.08
N GLY A 70 -11.12 6.52 7.81
CA GLY A 70 -11.71 5.66 8.83
C GLY A 70 -12.38 4.40 8.30
N LYS A 71 -12.34 4.17 6.98
CA LYS A 71 -12.99 3.01 6.38
C LYS A 71 -11.99 2.18 5.61
N ALA A 72 -12.24 0.88 5.53
CA ALA A 72 -11.36 0.00 4.78
C ALA A 72 -11.47 0.29 3.29
N HIS A 73 -10.33 0.33 2.62
CA HIS A 73 -10.24 0.53 1.19
C HIS A 73 -9.43 -0.61 0.58
N THR A 74 -9.84 -1.08 -0.58
CA THR A 74 -9.20 -2.20 -1.26
C THR A 74 -8.51 -1.71 -2.52
N SER A 75 -7.26 -2.15 -2.71
CA SER A 75 -6.52 -1.93 -3.94
C SER A 75 -6.00 -3.26 -4.45
N GLN A 76 -5.83 -3.39 -5.76
CA GLN A 76 -5.35 -4.61 -6.36
C GLN A 76 -4.21 -4.31 -7.32
N PHE A 77 -3.23 -5.21 -7.34
CA PHE A 77 -2.10 -5.13 -8.26
C PHE A 77 -2.03 -6.44 -9.02
N ARG A 78 -1.99 -6.37 -10.34
CA ARG A 78 -1.81 -7.57 -11.14
C ARG A 78 -0.42 -8.12 -10.92
N LEU A 79 -0.31 -9.42 -10.67
CA LEU A 79 0.99 -10.06 -10.50
C LEU A 79 1.54 -10.47 -11.86
N ASN A 80 2.84 -10.29 -12.04
CA ASN A 80 3.53 -10.56 -13.29
C ASN A 80 4.45 -11.75 -13.11
N ALA A 81 4.12 -12.89 -13.74
CA ALA A 81 4.89 -14.10 -13.60
C ALA A 81 6.30 -13.98 -14.18
N ALA A 82 6.55 -12.97 -15.02
CA ALA A 82 7.88 -12.76 -15.58
C ALA A 82 8.85 -12.12 -14.58
N VAL A 83 8.33 -11.58 -13.48
CA VAL A 83 9.17 -11.02 -12.41
C VAL A 83 9.37 -12.11 -11.37
N PRO A 84 10.63 -12.55 -11.12
CA PRO A 84 10.86 -13.74 -10.27
C PRO A 84 10.23 -13.66 -8.89
N ALA A 85 10.29 -12.51 -8.23
CA ALA A 85 9.70 -12.38 -6.90
C ALA A 85 8.18 -12.49 -6.95
N GLN A 86 7.55 -11.94 -8.00
CA GLN A 86 6.10 -12.04 -8.15
C GLN A 86 5.68 -13.44 -8.55
N ALA A 87 6.50 -14.12 -9.36
CA ALA A 87 6.23 -15.50 -9.70
C ALA A 87 6.21 -16.36 -8.44
N GLU A 88 7.05 -16.02 -7.47
CA GLU A 88 7.06 -16.74 -6.20
C GLU A 88 5.77 -16.55 -5.44
N LEU A 89 5.22 -15.34 -5.45
CA LEU A 89 3.91 -15.08 -4.82
C LEU A 89 2.81 -15.89 -5.47
N LEU A 90 2.89 -16.08 -6.79
CA LEU A 90 1.88 -16.85 -7.51
C LEU A 90 1.83 -18.29 -7.05
N ARG A 91 2.94 -18.83 -6.52
CA ARG A 91 3.01 -20.21 -6.07
C ARG A 91 2.65 -20.40 -4.60
N MET A 92 2.47 -19.31 -3.85
CA MET A 92 2.19 -19.42 -2.42
C MET A 92 0.71 -19.70 -2.17
N ALA A 93 0.44 -20.63 -1.25
CA ALA A 93 -0.93 -20.91 -0.86
C ALA A 93 -1.48 -19.80 0.04
N THR A 94 -0.64 -19.24 0.91
CA THR A 94 -1.02 -18.14 1.79
C THR A 94 0.13 -17.15 1.86
N LEU A 95 -0.16 -15.95 2.34
CA LEU A 95 0.85 -14.93 2.59
C LEU A 95 1.26 -14.85 4.05
N GLU A 96 0.94 -15.91 4.81
CA GLU A 96 1.27 -15.98 6.22
C GLU A 96 2.79 -15.86 6.39
N GLY A 97 3.21 -15.06 7.39
CA GLY A 97 4.62 -14.86 7.62
C GLY A 97 5.24 -13.72 6.83
N LEU A 98 4.52 -13.20 5.85
CA LEU A 98 4.99 -12.04 5.11
C LEU A 98 4.51 -10.76 5.79
N GLN A 99 5.23 -9.68 5.56
CA GLN A 99 4.94 -8.41 6.21
C GLN A 99 4.59 -7.37 5.15
N SER A 100 3.45 -6.73 5.35
CA SER A 100 2.99 -5.65 4.49
C SER A 100 3.23 -4.30 5.15
N SER A 101 3.59 -3.30 4.34
CA SER A 101 3.70 -1.94 4.84
C SER A 101 3.27 -0.96 3.77
N ILE A 102 2.73 0.17 4.22
CA ILE A 102 2.46 1.31 3.36
C ILE A 102 3.17 2.51 3.97
N SER A 103 4.01 3.14 3.17
CA SER A 103 4.68 4.37 3.57
C SER A 103 4.05 5.52 2.80
N VAL A 104 3.72 6.60 3.50
CA VAL A 104 3.24 7.81 2.83
C VAL A 104 4.48 8.58 2.41
N THR A 105 4.65 8.81 1.11
CA THR A 105 5.87 9.39 0.58
C THR A 105 5.71 10.85 0.18
N SER A 106 4.51 11.28 -0.15
CA SER A 106 4.27 12.69 -0.47
C SER A 106 2.81 13.02 -0.26
N VAL A 107 2.56 14.30 0.01
CA VAL A 107 1.20 14.79 0.13
C VAL A 107 1.09 16.09 -0.65
N GLN A 108 -0.11 16.39 -1.14
CA GLN A 108 -0.43 17.68 -1.73
C GLN A 108 -1.53 18.31 -0.90
N LEU A 109 -1.34 19.57 -0.56
CA LEU A 109 -2.31 20.30 0.25
C LEU A 109 -3.29 21.06 -0.62
N GLN A 110 -4.38 21.48 -0.03
CA GLN A 110 -5.44 22.20 -0.75
C GLN A 110 -4.95 23.46 -1.43
N ASP A 111 -3.92 24.11 -0.85
CA ASP A 111 -3.35 25.32 -1.42
C ASP A 111 -2.34 25.03 -2.54
N GLY A 112 -2.18 23.76 -2.91
CA GLY A 112 -1.24 23.39 -3.97
C GLY A 112 0.16 23.03 -3.49
N THR A 113 0.47 23.28 -2.22
CA THR A 113 1.78 22.94 -1.66
C THR A 113 1.97 21.43 -1.70
N GLN A 114 3.16 21.01 -2.11
CA GLN A 114 3.50 19.58 -2.14
C GLN A 114 4.65 19.33 -1.18
N LEU A 115 4.50 18.30 -0.35
CA LEU A 115 5.50 17.96 0.66
C LEU A 115 5.99 16.54 0.43
N GLU A 116 7.30 16.36 0.46
CA GLU A 116 7.91 15.04 0.41
C GLU A 116 8.19 14.57 1.82
N LEU A 117 7.80 13.34 2.13
CA LEU A 117 7.91 12.82 3.48
C LEU A 117 9.02 11.79 3.54
N LYS A 118 10.14 12.17 4.13
CA LYS A 118 11.31 11.28 4.17
C LYS A 118 11.23 10.26 5.28
N ASP A 119 10.58 10.63 6.37
CA ASP A 119 10.59 9.77 7.55
C ASP A 119 9.87 8.49 7.35
N SER A 120 8.91 8.46 6.45
CA SER A 120 8.14 7.24 6.21
C SER A 120 9.03 6.13 5.65
N LEU A 121 10.21 6.46 5.19
CA LEU A 121 11.12 5.49 4.58
C LEU A 121 12.04 4.81 5.56
N THR A 122 12.11 5.31 6.78
CA THR A 122 13.13 4.84 7.71
C THR A 122 12.63 3.81 8.68
N ASN A 123 11.41 3.47 8.64
CA ASN A 123 10.87 2.51 9.62
C ASN A 123 10.84 1.09 9.13
#